data_7bcdcdd259ebb5b0bc70380afc666084
#
_entry.id   7bcdcdd259ebb5b0bc70380afc666084
#
_cell.length_a   1.000
_cell.length_b   1.000
_cell.length_c   1.000
_cell.angle_alpha   90.00
_cell.angle_beta   90.00
_cell.angle_gamma   90.00
#
_symmetry.space_group_name_H-M   'P 1'
#
loop_
_entity.id
_entity.type
_entity.pdbx_description
1 polymer ?
#
loop_
_entity_poly.entity_id
_entity_poly.type
_entity_poly.pdbx_seq_one_letter_code
_entity_poly.pdbx_strand_id
1 'polypeptide(L)'
;MYLHSLYKKMIRFIQYSYTIIKYFPEYRFDIFGVLFKYILHLIIIIKINAINNDCDYYVGKNVVVIVNNRMNIVYRIPLNAYGNSRICNNYEFLLKYRKYLLTPKAINLFHSGSNYLNNKVVFSSESKLKSKLIQAPNINNDTFADIFNQLSVIYEYNYNTSIVTTDLIMNKYDHLFIYCPQDWIDKLCIIKNNIKNIIGSISEDSTFSAVLTIIHGDLTYRNILINSKVEYIDFDRSEITFPEFDLFLFLVDLHTYKQFRKPTYEQIFNNIFNFIKYDNMTKEIEMFYGLNSKFNENKKILPIIKYCFFYR
;
A
#
# COMPACT_ATOMS: atom_id res chain seq x y z
N MET A 1 5.91 -36.32 17.49
CA MET A 1 5.15 -35.41 16.60
C MET A 1 4.34 -34.36 17.34
N TYR A 2 3.61 -34.68 18.40
CA TYR A 2 2.76 -33.76 19.18
C TYR A 2 3.55 -32.63 19.90
N LEU A 3 4.65 -32.98 20.58
CA LEU A 3 5.53 -32.02 21.27
C LEU A 3 6.16 -30.96 20.36
N HIS A 4 6.57 -31.36 19.16
CA HIS A 4 7.15 -30.45 18.17
C HIS A 4 6.10 -29.43 17.64
N SER A 5 4.86 -29.87 17.47
CA SER A 5 3.71 -29.02 17.13
C SER A 5 3.39 -28.02 18.23
N LEU A 6 3.39 -28.46 19.49
CA LEU A 6 3.14 -27.61 20.68
C LEU A 6 4.24 -26.56 20.84
N TYR A 7 5.50 -26.93 20.65
CA TYR A 7 6.66 -26.04 20.69
C TYR A 7 6.59 -24.94 19.61
N LYS A 8 6.26 -25.30 18.36
CA LYS A 8 6.03 -24.31 17.30
C LYS A 8 4.91 -23.33 17.59
N LYS A 9 3.81 -23.82 18.17
CA LYS A 9 2.68 -22.96 18.60
C LYS A 9 3.11 -21.98 19.69
N MET A 10 3.86 -22.46 20.67
CA MET A 10 4.37 -21.64 21.77
C MET A 10 5.36 -20.56 21.27
N ILE A 11 6.29 -20.89 20.37
CA ILE A 11 7.18 -19.90 19.76
C ILE A 11 6.40 -18.84 19.00
N ARG A 12 5.44 -19.22 18.16
CA ARG A 12 4.60 -18.27 17.40
C ARG A 12 3.81 -17.36 18.34
N PHE A 13 3.26 -17.93 19.42
CA PHE A 13 2.57 -17.16 20.44
C PHE A 13 3.48 -16.14 21.13
N ILE A 14 4.70 -16.54 21.52
CA ILE A 14 5.70 -15.65 22.12
C ILE A 14 6.11 -14.55 21.13
N GLN A 15 6.37 -14.90 19.87
CA GLN A 15 6.72 -13.94 18.82
C GLN A 15 5.59 -12.94 18.59
N TYR A 16 4.34 -13.39 18.54
CA TYR A 16 3.17 -12.56 18.42
C TYR A 16 3.03 -11.61 19.62
N SER A 17 3.15 -12.13 20.83
CA SER A 17 3.08 -11.36 22.08
C SER A 17 4.19 -10.31 22.14
N TYR A 18 5.41 -10.67 21.83
CA TYR A 18 6.55 -9.74 21.77
C TYR A 18 6.32 -8.64 20.75
N THR A 19 5.77 -8.97 19.59
CA THR A 19 5.52 -7.98 18.54
C THR A 19 4.42 -7.02 18.93
N ILE A 20 3.33 -7.49 19.54
CA ILE A 20 2.28 -6.62 20.10
C ILE A 20 2.89 -5.63 21.08
N ILE A 21 3.67 -6.10 22.06
CA ILE A 21 4.31 -5.24 23.07
C ILE A 21 5.26 -4.22 22.41
N LYS A 22 6.03 -4.65 21.42
CA LYS A 22 7.01 -3.80 20.70
C LYS A 22 6.35 -2.67 19.91
N TYR A 23 5.22 -2.95 19.27
CA TYR A 23 4.55 -2.01 18.36
C TYR A 23 3.37 -1.25 18.99
N PHE A 24 3.21 -1.32 20.32
CA PHE A 24 2.29 -0.46 21.09
C PHE A 24 3.01 0.71 21.80
N PRO A 25 3.79 1.55 21.14
CA PRO A 25 4.50 2.66 21.80
C PRO A 25 3.57 3.73 22.37
N GLU A 26 2.36 3.89 21.78
CA GLU A 26 1.36 4.87 22.21
C GLU A 26 0.80 4.62 23.63
N TYR A 27 1.02 3.42 24.17
CA TYR A 27 0.50 2.99 25.49
C TYR A 27 1.58 2.72 26.52
N ARG A 28 2.80 3.23 26.32
CA ARG A 28 3.93 3.02 27.27
C ARG A 28 3.63 3.47 28.70
N PHE A 29 2.61 4.33 28.89
CA PHE A 29 2.21 4.85 30.18
C PHE A 29 0.85 4.32 30.68
N ASP A 30 0.13 3.56 29.88
CA ASP A 30 -1.15 2.95 30.23
C ASP A 30 -1.06 1.42 30.23
N ILE A 31 -0.56 0.88 31.34
CA ILE A 31 -0.39 -0.58 31.51
C ILE A 31 -1.73 -1.31 31.39
N PHE A 32 -2.83 -0.72 31.86
CA PHE A 32 -4.16 -1.32 31.79
C PHE A 32 -4.69 -1.35 30.35
N GLY A 33 -4.50 -0.31 29.59
CA GLY A 33 -4.89 -0.25 28.18
C GLY A 33 -4.10 -1.25 27.33
N VAL A 34 -2.78 -1.40 27.57
CA VAL A 34 -1.95 -2.43 26.93
C VAL A 34 -2.43 -3.82 27.28
N LEU A 35 -2.68 -4.11 28.56
CA LEU A 35 -3.14 -5.41 29.01
C LEU A 35 -4.52 -5.76 28.43
N PHE A 36 -5.43 -4.80 28.40
CA PHE A 36 -6.77 -4.98 27.81
C PHE A 36 -6.70 -5.31 26.32
N LYS A 37 -5.90 -4.55 25.54
CA LYS A 37 -5.69 -4.83 24.12
C LYS A 37 -5.05 -6.19 23.90
N TYR A 38 -4.07 -6.55 24.72
CA TYR A 38 -3.43 -7.86 24.66
C TYR A 38 -4.46 -9.00 24.88
N ILE A 39 -5.31 -8.88 25.90
CA ILE A 39 -6.38 -9.84 26.18
C ILE A 39 -7.37 -9.91 25.00
N LEU A 40 -7.76 -8.75 24.45
CA LEU A 40 -8.65 -8.71 23.30
C LEU A 40 -8.05 -9.40 22.08
N HIS A 41 -6.77 -9.17 21.78
CA HIS A 41 -6.07 -9.86 20.68
C HIS A 41 -6.01 -11.37 20.91
N LEU A 42 -5.78 -11.83 22.15
CA LEU A 42 -5.82 -13.24 22.49
C LEU A 42 -7.21 -13.85 22.26
N ILE A 43 -8.26 -13.16 22.68
CA ILE A 43 -9.65 -13.57 22.44
C ILE A 43 -9.93 -13.69 20.94
N ILE A 44 -9.48 -12.72 20.13
CA ILE A 44 -9.63 -12.75 18.67
C ILE A 44 -8.92 -13.98 18.09
N ILE A 45 -7.66 -14.22 18.47
CA ILE A 45 -6.85 -15.34 17.99
C ILE A 45 -7.53 -16.67 18.33
N ILE A 46 -8.06 -16.80 19.54
CA ILE A 46 -8.80 -18.00 19.96
C ILE A 46 -10.08 -18.13 19.14
N LYS A 47 -10.86 -17.05 19.02
CA LYS A 47 -12.15 -17.03 18.31
C LYS A 47 -12.02 -17.39 16.83
N ILE A 48 -10.96 -16.92 16.15
CA ILE A 48 -10.70 -17.25 14.74
C ILE A 48 -9.93 -18.56 14.57
N ASN A 49 -9.73 -19.31 15.68
CA ASN A 49 -8.98 -20.57 15.73
C ASN A 49 -7.57 -20.47 15.09
N ALA A 50 -6.93 -19.32 15.27
CA ALA A 50 -5.63 -19.02 14.66
C ALA A 50 -4.45 -19.74 15.35
N ILE A 51 -4.68 -20.38 16.50
CA ILE A 51 -3.67 -21.18 17.22
C ILE A 51 -3.38 -22.50 16.51
N ASN A 52 -4.17 -22.84 15.49
CA ASN A 52 -4.04 -24.08 14.74
C ASN A 52 -2.80 -24.09 13.81
N ASN A 53 -2.26 -25.27 13.52
CA ASN A 53 -1.04 -25.44 12.70
C ASN A 53 -1.17 -24.96 11.25
N ASP A 54 -2.40 -24.77 10.77
CA ASP A 54 -2.70 -24.38 9.40
C ASP A 54 -2.74 -22.86 9.18
N CYS A 55 -2.25 -22.07 10.13
CA CYS A 55 -2.23 -20.61 10.04
C CYS A 55 -0.80 -20.09 9.85
N ASP A 56 -0.63 -19.16 8.90
CA ASP A 56 0.58 -18.35 8.74
C ASP A 56 0.35 -16.96 9.31
N TYR A 57 1.38 -16.38 9.92
CA TYR A 57 1.31 -15.07 10.59
C TYR A 57 2.31 -14.12 9.96
N TYR A 58 1.83 -12.96 9.56
CA TYR A 58 2.63 -11.86 9.05
C TYR A 58 2.39 -10.64 9.94
N VAL A 59 3.42 -10.20 10.65
CA VAL A 59 3.30 -9.09 11.58
C VAL A 59 3.97 -7.88 10.99
N GLY A 60 3.16 -6.91 10.58
CA GLY A 60 3.58 -5.59 10.14
C GLY A 60 3.64 -4.59 11.30
N LYS A 61 4.06 -3.38 11.03
CA LYS A 61 4.10 -2.28 12.01
C LYS A 61 2.70 -1.87 12.50
N ASN A 62 1.70 -1.94 11.63
CA ASN A 62 0.36 -1.39 11.88
C ASN A 62 -0.74 -2.46 11.90
N VAL A 63 -0.52 -3.59 11.25
CA VAL A 63 -1.52 -4.64 11.04
C VAL A 63 -0.87 -6.00 11.19
N VAL A 64 -1.56 -6.92 11.85
CA VAL A 64 -1.24 -8.35 11.81
C VAL A 64 -2.14 -9.02 10.79
N VAL A 65 -1.54 -9.78 9.89
CA VAL A 65 -2.25 -10.60 8.90
C VAL A 65 -2.12 -12.07 9.28
N ILE A 66 -3.25 -12.75 9.41
CA ILE A 66 -3.33 -14.18 9.73
C ILE A 66 -3.97 -14.89 8.56
N VAL A 67 -3.24 -15.78 7.93
CA VAL A 67 -3.73 -16.61 6.82
C VAL A 67 -4.12 -17.98 7.36
N ASN A 68 -5.41 -18.26 7.43
CA ASN A 68 -5.93 -19.57 7.78
C ASN A 68 -6.05 -20.42 6.51
N ASN A 69 -5.08 -21.31 6.31
CA ASN A 69 -4.97 -22.12 5.09
C ASN A 69 -6.10 -23.16 4.99
N ARG A 70 -6.58 -23.67 6.13
CA ARG A 70 -7.67 -24.66 6.16
C ARG A 70 -9.02 -24.06 5.74
N MET A 71 -9.30 -22.85 6.22
CA MET A 71 -10.57 -22.16 5.94
C MET A 71 -10.50 -21.32 4.66
N ASN A 72 -9.32 -21.13 4.09
CA ASN A 72 -9.06 -20.19 2.99
C ASN A 72 -9.52 -18.76 3.31
N ILE A 73 -9.22 -18.29 4.52
CA ILE A 73 -9.58 -16.97 5.02
C ILE A 73 -8.32 -16.24 5.46
N VAL A 74 -8.25 -14.95 5.13
CA VAL A 74 -7.24 -14.01 5.64
C VAL A 74 -7.92 -13.09 6.65
N TYR A 75 -7.34 -12.97 7.83
CA TYR A 75 -7.76 -12.03 8.87
C TYR A 75 -6.75 -10.90 8.98
N ARG A 76 -7.24 -9.67 9.16
CA ARG A 76 -6.42 -8.48 9.39
C ARG A 76 -6.81 -7.86 10.72
N ILE A 77 -5.84 -7.69 11.62
CA ILE A 77 -6.04 -7.19 12.98
C ILE A 77 -5.21 -5.91 13.14
N PRO A 78 -5.83 -4.75 13.46
CA PRO A 78 -5.10 -3.50 13.62
C PRO A 78 -4.28 -3.49 14.90
N LEU A 79 -3.05 -2.96 14.84
CA LEU A 79 -2.19 -2.74 16.00
C LEU A 79 -2.32 -1.32 16.56
N ASN A 80 -2.77 -0.37 15.74
CA ASN A 80 -2.91 1.05 16.10
C ASN A 80 -4.02 1.72 15.26
N ALA A 81 -4.26 3.02 15.49
CA ALA A 81 -5.27 3.80 14.78
C ALA A 81 -5.03 3.84 13.27
N TYR A 82 -3.78 3.96 12.84
CA TYR A 82 -3.41 3.93 11.43
C TYR A 82 -3.70 2.56 10.79
N GLY A 83 -3.37 1.46 11.47
CA GLY A 83 -3.72 0.11 11.02
C GLY A 83 -5.23 -0.10 10.93
N ASN A 84 -6.00 0.52 11.83
CA ASN A 84 -7.45 0.50 11.77
C ASN A 84 -8.00 1.17 10.50
N SER A 85 -7.50 2.35 10.16
CA SER A 85 -7.89 3.05 8.93
C SER A 85 -7.54 2.23 7.68
N ARG A 86 -6.36 1.63 7.64
CA ARG A 86 -5.93 0.76 6.52
C ARG A 86 -6.85 -0.44 6.33
N ILE A 87 -7.26 -1.10 7.42
CA ILE A 87 -8.17 -2.24 7.35
C ILE A 87 -9.55 -1.81 6.83
N CYS A 88 -10.07 -0.67 7.28
CA CYS A 88 -11.31 -0.12 6.77
C CYS A 88 -11.21 0.16 5.26
N ASN A 89 -10.16 0.85 4.83
CA ASN A 89 -9.92 1.14 3.42
C ASN A 89 -9.89 -0.13 2.56
N ASN A 90 -9.12 -1.13 2.96
CA ASN A 90 -9.06 -2.40 2.24
C ASN A 90 -10.44 -3.05 2.13
N TYR A 91 -11.16 -3.11 3.25
CA TYR A 91 -12.48 -3.75 3.28
C TYR A 91 -13.50 -3.03 2.39
N GLU A 92 -13.57 -1.70 2.47
CA GLU A 92 -14.47 -0.86 1.67
C GLU A 92 -14.12 -0.97 0.18
N PHE A 93 -12.83 -0.94 -0.16
CA PHE A 93 -12.39 -1.14 -1.53
C PHE A 93 -12.86 -2.49 -2.09
N LEU A 94 -12.63 -3.57 -1.36
CA LEU A 94 -13.04 -4.91 -1.76
C LEU A 94 -14.55 -5.03 -1.94
N LEU A 95 -15.36 -4.41 -1.07
CA LEU A 95 -16.81 -4.39 -1.22
C LEU A 95 -17.24 -3.68 -2.50
N LYS A 96 -16.62 -2.53 -2.79
CA LYS A 96 -17.05 -1.66 -3.89
C LYS A 96 -16.56 -2.14 -5.25
N TYR A 97 -15.31 -2.59 -5.34
CA TYR A 97 -14.62 -2.79 -6.62
C TYR A 97 -14.39 -4.24 -7.03
N ARG A 98 -14.67 -5.22 -6.17
CA ARG A 98 -14.48 -6.65 -6.48
C ARG A 98 -15.16 -7.11 -7.77
N LYS A 99 -16.26 -6.51 -8.15
CA LYS A 99 -16.98 -6.85 -9.40
C LYS A 99 -16.21 -6.46 -10.67
N TYR A 100 -15.21 -5.59 -10.54
CA TYR A 100 -14.40 -5.08 -11.65
C TYR A 100 -13.01 -5.70 -11.69
N LEU A 101 -12.48 -6.11 -10.53
CA LEU A 101 -11.16 -6.72 -10.40
C LEU A 101 -11.23 -8.10 -9.76
N LEU A 102 -10.26 -8.94 -10.11
CA LEU A 102 -10.03 -10.20 -9.41
C LEU A 102 -9.29 -9.88 -8.09
N THR A 103 -10.04 -9.82 -7.02
CA THR A 103 -9.57 -9.49 -5.68
C THR A 103 -10.15 -10.47 -4.66
N PRO A 104 -9.61 -10.54 -3.43
CA PRO A 104 -10.26 -11.26 -2.33
C PRO A 104 -11.71 -10.81 -2.14
N LYS A 105 -12.56 -11.72 -1.70
CA LYS A 105 -13.91 -11.38 -1.26
C LYS A 105 -13.85 -10.86 0.16
N ALA A 106 -14.29 -9.62 0.41
CA ALA A 106 -14.56 -9.15 1.76
C ALA A 106 -15.65 -10.01 2.40
N ILE A 107 -15.39 -10.54 3.60
CA ILE A 107 -16.31 -11.44 4.31
C ILE A 107 -16.96 -10.68 5.45
N ASN A 108 -16.18 -10.19 6.41
CA ASN A 108 -16.68 -9.50 7.58
C ASN A 108 -15.75 -8.36 8.01
N LEU A 109 -16.35 -7.31 8.58
CA LEU A 109 -15.67 -6.27 9.33
C LEU A 109 -16.30 -6.22 10.73
N PHE A 110 -15.53 -6.55 11.75
CA PHE A 110 -16.00 -6.60 13.13
C PHE A 110 -15.63 -5.30 13.85
N HIS A 111 -16.64 -4.65 14.44
CA HIS A 111 -16.48 -3.45 15.25
C HIS A 111 -16.61 -3.79 16.72
N SER A 112 -15.81 -3.13 17.57
CA SER A 112 -16.02 -3.18 19.01
C SER A 112 -17.15 -2.23 19.37
N GLY A 113 -18.13 -2.72 20.15
CA GLY A 113 -19.19 -1.86 20.71
C GLY A 113 -18.73 -0.99 21.90
N SER A 114 -17.45 -1.05 22.29
CA SER A 114 -16.96 -0.36 23.49
C SER A 114 -16.31 0.99 23.14
N ASN A 115 -16.74 2.04 23.83
CA ASN A 115 -16.14 3.39 23.76
C ASN A 115 -14.69 3.44 24.28
N TYR A 116 -14.18 2.37 24.90
CA TYR A 116 -12.81 2.28 25.43
C TYR A 116 -11.73 2.09 24.37
N LEU A 117 -12.11 1.62 23.19
CA LEU A 117 -11.21 1.56 22.04
C LEU A 117 -11.59 2.72 21.12
N ASN A 118 -10.78 3.75 21.08
CA ASN A 118 -10.90 4.83 20.09
C ASN A 118 -10.88 4.30 18.64
N ASN A 119 -10.59 3.00 18.48
CA ASN A 119 -10.59 2.28 17.22
C ASN A 119 -11.78 1.32 17.18
N LYS A 120 -12.75 1.61 16.35
CA LYS A 120 -14.00 0.84 16.23
C LYS A 120 -13.80 -0.56 15.60
N VAL A 121 -12.74 -0.79 14.84
CA VAL A 121 -12.49 -2.07 14.17
C VAL A 121 -11.69 -3.01 15.08
N VAL A 122 -12.16 -4.23 15.21
CA VAL A 122 -11.48 -5.30 15.94
C VAL A 122 -10.66 -6.15 14.99
N PHE A 123 -11.24 -6.55 13.87
CA PHE A 123 -10.58 -7.23 12.77
C PHE A 123 -11.46 -7.25 11.52
N SER A 124 -10.85 -7.47 10.36
CA SER A 124 -11.56 -7.82 9.13
C SER A 124 -11.21 -9.23 8.69
N SER A 125 -12.06 -9.80 7.84
CA SER A 125 -11.77 -11.06 7.16
C SER A 125 -12.11 -10.99 5.67
N GLU A 126 -11.26 -11.64 4.88
CA GLU A 126 -11.38 -11.74 3.44
C GLU A 126 -11.05 -13.16 2.95
N SER A 127 -11.50 -13.54 1.76
CA SER A 127 -11.17 -14.83 1.18
C SER A 127 -9.68 -14.87 0.80
N LYS A 128 -9.03 -16.01 1.03
CA LYS A 128 -7.67 -16.25 0.51
C LYS A 128 -7.75 -16.56 -0.99
N LEU A 129 -6.94 -15.88 -1.78
CA LEU A 129 -6.71 -16.23 -3.17
C LEU A 129 -5.79 -17.44 -3.26
N LYS A 130 -5.99 -18.27 -4.27
CA LYS A 130 -5.21 -19.53 -4.47
C LYS A 130 -3.99 -19.32 -5.38
N SER A 131 -3.91 -18.15 -5.99
CA SER A 131 -2.85 -17.81 -6.93
C SER A 131 -1.51 -17.58 -6.23
N LYS A 132 -0.44 -17.64 -7.02
CA LYS A 132 0.93 -17.42 -6.52
C LYS A 132 1.34 -15.97 -6.72
N LEU A 133 2.15 -15.45 -5.81
CA LEU A 133 2.79 -14.15 -5.99
C LEU A 133 3.63 -14.15 -7.26
N ILE A 134 3.55 -13.06 -8.02
CA ILE A 134 4.42 -12.86 -9.17
C ILE A 134 5.86 -12.68 -8.69
N GLN A 135 6.79 -13.17 -9.48
CA GLN A 135 8.22 -12.92 -9.23
C GLN A 135 8.72 -11.81 -10.14
N ALA A 136 9.40 -10.83 -9.58
CA ALA A 136 9.88 -9.67 -10.32
C ALA A 136 10.64 -9.98 -11.62
N PRO A 137 11.51 -11.03 -11.72
CA PRO A 137 12.17 -11.40 -12.96
C PRO A 137 11.23 -11.85 -14.08
N ASN A 138 10.01 -12.30 -13.76
CA ASN A 138 9.05 -12.86 -14.72
C ASN A 138 8.10 -11.80 -15.30
N ILE A 139 8.28 -10.53 -14.94
CA ILE A 139 7.45 -9.45 -15.47
C ILE A 139 8.02 -8.98 -16.81
N ASN A 140 7.36 -9.35 -17.88
CA ASN A 140 7.61 -8.89 -19.25
C ASN A 140 6.56 -7.86 -19.68
N ASN A 141 6.64 -7.40 -20.93
CA ASN A 141 5.71 -6.39 -21.46
C ASN A 141 4.26 -6.88 -21.48
N ASP A 142 4.00 -8.15 -21.78
CA ASP A 142 2.64 -8.70 -21.83
C ASP A 142 2.05 -8.75 -20.42
N THR A 143 2.82 -9.22 -19.44
CA THR A 143 2.42 -9.20 -18.03
C THR A 143 2.18 -7.78 -17.52
N PHE A 144 3.01 -6.81 -17.92
CA PHE A 144 2.82 -5.40 -17.61
C PHE A 144 1.50 -4.88 -18.20
N ALA A 145 1.25 -5.17 -19.48
CA ALA A 145 0.02 -4.79 -20.15
C ALA A 145 -1.22 -5.40 -19.45
N ASP A 146 -1.17 -6.68 -19.10
CA ASP A 146 -2.26 -7.37 -18.39
C ASP A 146 -2.56 -6.72 -17.02
N ILE A 147 -1.50 -6.36 -16.27
CA ILE A 147 -1.65 -5.67 -14.97
C ILE A 147 -2.40 -4.36 -15.17
N PHE A 148 -1.94 -3.48 -16.06
CA PHE A 148 -2.53 -2.16 -16.20
C PHE A 148 -3.85 -2.15 -16.99
N ASN A 149 -4.08 -3.09 -17.91
CA ASN A 149 -5.38 -3.28 -18.55
C ASN A 149 -6.50 -3.62 -17.54
N GLN A 150 -6.21 -4.45 -16.56
CA GLN A 150 -7.22 -4.77 -15.55
C GLN A 150 -7.47 -3.61 -14.58
N LEU A 151 -6.42 -2.88 -14.19
CA LEU A 151 -6.57 -1.70 -13.35
C LEU A 151 -7.29 -0.56 -14.08
N SER A 152 -7.13 -0.44 -15.40
CA SER A 152 -7.80 0.60 -16.21
C SER A 152 -9.31 0.59 -16.04
N VAL A 153 -9.91 -0.57 -15.83
CA VAL A 153 -11.37 -0.69 -15.58
C VAL A 153 -11.79 0.08 -14.33
N ILE A 154 -10.99 0.03 -13.25
CA ILE A 154 -11.28 0.81 -12.05
C ILE A 154 -10.96 2.28 -12.25
N TYR A 155 -9.85 2.58 -12.90
CA TYR A 155 -9.46 3.95 -13.19
C TYR A 155 -10.55 4.67 -14.01
N GLU A 156 -11.07 4.01 -15.03
CA GLU A 156 -12.13 4.56 -15.87
C GLU A 156 -13.48 4.73 -15.16
N TYR A 157 -13.80 3.85 -14.22
CA TYR A 157 -15.04 3.93 -13.47
C TYR A 157 -15.11 5.13 -12.51
N ASN A 158 -13.95 5.59 -12.02
CA ASN A 158 -13.88 6.60 -10.97
C ASN A 158 -13.10 7.86 -11.40
N TYR A 159 -12.78 8.02 -12.69
CA TYR A 159 -12.02 9.18 -13.10
C TYR A 159 -12.81 10.48 -12.89
N ASN A 160 -12.11 11.51 -12.46
CA ASN A 160 -12.65 12.85 -12.30
C ASN A 160 -11.57 13.86 -12.71
N THR A 161 -11.95 14.87 -13.47
CA THR A 161 -11.08 15.99 -13.76
C THR A 161 -11.14 16.98 -12.61
N SER A 162 -10.02 17.29 -12.02
CA SER A 162 -9.89 18.19 -10.88
C SER A 162 -8.88 19.28 -11.17
N ILE A 163 -9.14 20.45 -10.60
CA ILE A 163 -8.15 21.54 -10.58
C ILE A 163 -7.22 21.29 -9.39
N VAL A 164 -5.93 21.17 -9.66
CA VAL A 164 -4.89 20.99 -8.66
C VAL A 164 -4.12 22.30 -8.52
N THR A 165 -3.95 22.77 -7.30
CA THR A 165 -3.17 23.98 -7.02
C THR A 165 -1.72 23.64 -6.74
N THR A 166 -0.82 24.48 -7.18
CA THR A 166 0.61 24.34 -6.91
C THR A 166 0.93 24.44 -5.41
N ASP A 167 0.17 25.24 -4.67
CA ASP A 167 0.31 25.37 -3.21
C ASP A 167 0.06 24.05 -2.49
N LEU A 168 -0.92 23.28 -2.94
CA LEU A 168 -1.20 21.95 -2.37
C LEU A 168 0.02 21.03 -2.51
N ILE A 169 0.70 21.09 -3.65
CA ILE A 169 1.90 20.32 -3.92
C ILE A 169 3.06 20.81 -3.05
N MET A 170 3.29 22.12 -3.01
CA MET A 170 4.40 22.70 -2.28
C MET A 170 4.27 22.51 -0.78
N ASN A 171 3.07 22.68 -0.20
CA ASN A 171 2.81 22.46 1.23
C ASN A 171 3.11 21.01 1.65
N LYS A 172 2.78 20.03 0.81
CA LYS A 172 3.16 18.63 1.08
C LYS A 172 4.68 18.46 1.16
N TYR A 173 5.45 19.11 0.29
CA TYR A 173 6.92 19.08 0.33
C TYR A 173 7.49 19.64 1.62
N ASP A 174 6.95 20.74 2.10
CA ASP A 174 7.45 21.37 3.33
C ASP A 174 7.29 20.44 4.53
N HIS A 175 6.25 19.61 4.57
CA HIS A 175 6.11 18.58 5.60
C HIS A 175 7.18 17.48 5.53
N LEU A 176 7.71 17.16 4.36
CA LEU A 176 8.79 16.15 4.24
C LEU A 176 10.08 16.60 4.93
N PHE A 177 10.41 17.87 4.86
CA PHE A 177 11.62 18.39 5.50
C PHE A 177 11.63 18.22 7.03
N ILE A 178 10.45 18.14 7.67
CA ILE A 178 10.32 17.98 9.12
C ILE A 178 10.74 16.57 9.57
N TYR A 179 10.54 15.55 8.71
CA TYR A 179 10.73 14.13 9.05
C TYR A 179 11.88 13.46 8.30
N CYS A 180 12.57 14.21 7.45
CA CYS A 180 13.63 13.73 6.59
C CYS A 180 14.95 13.58 7.35
N PRO A 181 15.75 12.52 7.15
CA PRO A 181 17.13 12.44 7.58
C PRO A 181 17.96 13.61 7.00
N GLN A 182 18.90 14.14 7.79
CA GLN A 182 19.70 15.30 7.41
C GLN A 182 20.41 15.10 6.05
N ASP A 183 20.94 13.91 5.81
CA ASP A 183 21.67 13.55 4.59
C ASP A 183 20.81 13.62 3.30
N TRP A 184 19.49 13.74 3.45
CA TRP A 184 18.55 13.79 2.34
C TRP A 184 18.05 15.20 2.03
N ILE A 185 18.32 16.16 2.92
CA ILE A 185 17.83 17.54 2.78
C ILE A 185 18.31 18.15 1.46
N ASP A 186 19.59 17.98 1.10
CA ASP A 186 20.13 18.52 -0.15
C ASP A 186 19.40 17.97 -1.38
N LYS A 187 19.13 16.65 -1.39
CA LYS A 187 18.38 16.01 -2.47
C LYS A 187 16.94 16.54 -2.56
N LEU A 188 16.28 16.73 -1.42
CA LEU A 188 14.95 17.32 -1.36
C LEU A 188 14.92 18.78 -1.80
N CYS A 189 15.94 19.56 -1.46
CA CYS A 189 16.08 20.94 -1.94
C CYS A 189 16.20 21.01 -3.46
N ILE A 190 16.99 20.12 -4.09
CA ILE A 190 17.10 20.04 -5.54
C ILE A 190 15.73 19.72 -6.17
N ILE A 191 15.02 18.73 -5.62
CA ILE A 191 13.68 18.36 -6.11
C ILE A 191 12.72 19.55 -5.98
N LYS A 192 12.67 20.22 -4.81
CA LYS A 192 11.81 21.38 -4.57
C LYS A 192 12.06 22.51 -5.56
N ASN A 193 13.32 22.82 -5.85
CA ASN A 193 13.69 23.86 -6.80
C ASN A 193 13.29 23.47 -8.24
N ASN A 194 13.48 22.21 -8.63
CA ASN A 194 13.06 21.73 -9.93
C ASN A 194 11.55 21.81 -10.12
N ILE A 195 10.76 21.46 -9.08
CA ILE A 195 9.30 21.61 -9.12
C ILE A 195 8.91 23.07 -9.33
N LYS A 196 9.49 24.01 -8.57
CA LYS A 196 9.19 25.44 -8.73
C LYS A 196 9.45 25.91 -10.16
N ASN A 197 10.56 25.48 -10.76
CA ASN A 197 10.89 25.83 -12.14
C ASN A 197 9.89 25.23 -13.14
N ILE A 198 9.48 23.97 -12.95
CA ILE A 198 8.52 23.30 -13.82
C ILE A 198 7.14 23.95 -13.69
N ILE A 199 6.68 24.21 -12.47
CA ILE A 199 5.41 24.89 -12.21
C ILE A 199 5.40 26.25 -12.91
N GLY A 200 6.45 27.07 -12.75
CA GLY A 200 6.57 28.35 -13.41
C GLY A 200 6.60 28.29 -14.93
N SER A 201 7.00 27.17 -15.53
CA SER A 201 6.99 26.95 -16.98
C SER A 201 5.65 26.46 -17.54
N ILE A 202 4.79 25.88 -16.70
CA ILE A 202 3.52 25.26 -17.16
C ILE A 202 2.31 26.16 -16.94
N SER A 203 2.30 26.96 -15.88
CA SER A 203 1.16 27.79 -15.54
C SER A 203 1.56 29.08 -14.82
N GLU A 204 1.12 30.21 -15.35
CA GLU A 204 1.21 31.51 -14.69
C GLU A 204 0.23 31.60 -13.48
N ASP A 205 -0.88 30.83 -13.52
CA ASP A 205 -1.99 30.92 -12.56
C ASP A 205 -1.87 29.98 -11.35
N SER A 206 -0.74 29.33 -11.15
CA SER A 206 -0.52 28.38 -10.03
C SER A 206 -1.55 27.23 -9.94
N THR A 207 -2.31 26.99 -11.02
CA THR A 207 -3.32 25.93 -11.11
C THR A 207 -3.21 25.16 -12.40
N PHE A 208 -3.54 23.86 -12.38
CA PHE A 208 -3.61 23.04 -13.59
C PHE A 208 -4.70 21.99 -13.48
N SER A 209 -5.25 21.61 -14.63
CA SER A 209 -6.23 20.52 -14.70
C SER A 209 -5.51 19.18 -14.68
N ALA A 210 -6.03 18.26 -13.88
CA ALA A 210 -5.51 16.89 -13.78
C ALA A 210 -6.65 15.88 -13.72
N VAL A 211 -6.42 14.71 -14.28
CA VAL A 211 -7.36 13.59 -14.16
C VAL A 211 -6.94 12.72 -12.97
N LEU A 212 -7.81 12.63 -11.99
CA LEU A 212 -7.65 11.83 -10.78
C LEU A 212 -8.58 10.63 -10.82
N THR A 213 -8.19 9.55 -10.17
CA THR A 213 -9.02 8.36 -10.02
C THR A 213 -8.66 7.62 -8.74
N ILE A 214 -9.49 6.60 -8.38
CA ILE A 214 -9.11 5.68 -7.31
C ILE A 214 -7.96 4.82 -7.77
N ILE A 215 -6.92 4.70 -6.96
CA ILE A 215 -5.74 3.88 -7.24
C ILE A 215 -5.61 2.76 -6.22
N HIS A 216 -4.78 1.76 -6.53
CA HIS A 216 -4.40 0.69 -5.59
C HIS A 216 -3.68 1.25 -4.37
N GLY A 217 -2.75 2.14 -4.61
CA GLY A 217 -2.05 2.88 -3.58
C GLY A 217 -0.84 2.20 -2.98
N ASP A 218 -0.66 0.91 -3.19
CA ASP A 218 0.52 0.13 -2.84
C ASP A 218 0.80 -0.94 -3.91
N LEU A 219 0.73 -0.53 -5.19
CA LEU A 219 0.90 -1.43 -6.31
C LEU A 219 2.37 -1.84 -6.45
N THR A 220 2.75 -2.85 -5.70
CA THR A 220 4.05 -3.50 -5.80
C THR A 220 3.87 -4.90 -6.39
N TYR A 221 4.94 -5.49 -6.95
CA TYR A 221 4.85 -6.87 -7.47
C TYR A 221 4.44 -7.87 -6.37
N ARG A 222 4.65 -7.55 -5.09
CA ARG A 222 4.25 -8.39 -3.95
C ARG A 222 2.74 -8.39 -3.67
N ASN A 223 2.03 -7.41 -4.19
CA ASN A 223 0.59 -7.27 -4.07
C ASN A 223 -0.16 -7.76 -5.31
N ILE A 224 0.58 -8.40 -6.24
CA ILE A 224 0.05 -8.97 -7.47
C ILE A 224 0.24 -10.49 -7.45
N LEU A 225 -0.84 -11.20 -7.71
CA LEU A 225 -0.87 -12.65 -7.83
C LEU A 225 -1.16 -13.03 -9.28
N ILE A 226 -0.52 -14.08 -9.78
CA ILE A 226 -0.77 -14.59 -11.13
C ILE A 226 -1.13 -16.06 -11.08
N ASN A 227 -2.21 -16.39 -11.78
CA ASN A 227 -2.58 -17.72 -12.17
C ASN A 227 -2.89 -17.70 -13.69
N SER A 228 -4.11 -18.00 -14.09
CA SER A 228 -4.58 -17.77 -15.48
C SER A 228 -4.89 -16.28 -15.75
N LYS A 229 -5.04 -15.50 -14.72
CA LYS A 229 -5.33 -14.05 -14.74
C LYS A 229 -4.55 -13.36 -13.65
N VAL A 230 -4.42 -12.03 -13.76
CA VAL A 230 -3.85 -11.16 -12.73
C VAL A 230 -4.88 -10.94 -11.63
N GLU A 231 -4.46 -11.08 -10.39
CA GLU A 231 -5.26 -10.86 -9.19
C GLU A 231 -4.52 -9.89 -8.27
N TYR A 232 -5.26 -9.07 -7.52
CA TYR A 232 -4.69 -8.01 -6.67
C TYR A 232 -5.09 -8.22 -5.23
N ILE A 233 -4.16 -7.89 -4.31
CA ILE A 233 -4.38 -7.91 -2.86
C ILE A 233 -3.88 -6.60 -2.24
N ASP A 234 -4.32 -6.33 -1.01
CA ASP A 234 -3.77 -5.26 -0.15
C ASP A 234 -4.07 -3.83 -0.63
N PHE A 235 -5.36 -3.52 -0.78
CA PHE A 235 -5.84 -2.18 -1.16
C PHE A 235 -5.95 -1.21 0.02
N ASP A 236 -5.21 -1.43 1.07
CA ASP A 236 -5.30 -0.68 2.31
C ASP A 236 -4.82 0.77 2.19
N ARG A 237 -4.11 1.11 1.11
CA ARG A 237 -3.67 2.46 0.76
C ARG A 237 -4.42 3.06 -0.43
N SER A 238 -5.53 2.43 -0.85
CA SER A 238 -6.32 2.97 -1.94
C SER A 238 -6.84 4.38 -1.62
N GLU A 239 -6.70 5.29 -2.57
CA GLU A 239 -7.12 6.68 -2.47
C GLU A 239 -7.41 7.28 -3.85
N ILE A 240 -8.09 8.44 -3.88
CA ILE A 240 -8.30 9.18 -5.12
C ILE A 240 -7.11 10.12 -5.34
N THR A 241 -6.35 9.86 -6.40
CA THR A 241 -5.17 10.65 -6.76
C THR A 241 -4.77 10.35 -8.22
N PHE A 242 -3.53 10.64 -8.59
CA PHE A 242 -2.99 10.38 -9.91
C PHE A 242 -2.82 8.88 -10.17
N PRO A 243 -3.40 8.32 -11.25
CA PRO A 243 -3.23 6.90 -11.60
C PRO A 243 -1.77 6.53 -11.88
N GLU A 244 -0.95 7.49 -12.30
CA GLU A 244 0.47 7.35 -12.53
C GLU A 244 1.23 6.94 -11.25
N PHE A 245 0.69 7.17 -10.06
CA PHE A 245 1.33 6.76 -8.81
C PHE A 245 1.41 5.24 -8.68
N ASP A 246 0.39 4.51 -9.11
CA ASP A 246 0.45 3.05 -9.17
C ASP A 246 1.53 2.58 -10.16
N LEU A 247 1.60 3.21 -11.34
CA LEU A 247 2.64 2.95 -12.33
C LEU A 247 4.05 3.18 -11.74
N PHE A 248 4.26 4.35 -11.14
CA PHE A 248 5.58 4.73 -10.64
C PHE A 248 6.02 3.83 -9.49
N LEU A 249 5.11 3.53 -8.56
CA LEU A 249 5.41 2.63 -7.46
C LEU A 249 5.78 1.24 -7.96
N PHE A 250 5.01 0.72 -8.93
CA PHE A 250 5.29 -0.57 -9.54
C PHE A 250 6.65 -0.61 -10.24
N LEU A 251 6.98 0.40 -11.04
CA LEU A 251 8.25 0.47 -11.76
C LEU A 251 9.45 0.60 -10.82
N VAL A 252 9.35 1.47 -9.81
CA VAL A 252 10.42 1.67 -8.82
C VAL A 252 10.63 0.40 -8.00
N ASP A 253 9.55 -0.24 -7.54
CA ASP A 253 9.64 -1.49 -6.78
C ASP A 253 10.26 -2.60 -7.64
N LEU A 254 9.78 -2.77 -8.87
CA LEU A 254 10.29 -3.76 -9.82
C LEU A 254 11.79 -3.56 -10.12
N HIS A 255 12.20 -2.32 -10.39
CA HIS A 255 13.58 -1.97 -10.69
C HIS A 255 14.48 -2.21 -9.47
N THR A 256 14.04 -1.79 -8.29
CA THR A 256 14.79 -1.93 -7.04
C THR A 256 15.02 -3.40 -6.71
N TYR A 257 14.01 -4.25 -6.83
CA TYR A 257 14.15 -5.68 -6.53
C TYR A 257 14.83 -6.49 -7.62
N LYS A 258 14.89 -6.01 -8.85
CA LYS A 258 15.77 -6.59 -9.89
C LYS A 258 17.24 -6.33 -9.58
N GLN A 259 17.57 -5.18 -8.99
CA GLN A 259 18.94 -4.82 -8.61
C GLN A 259 19.36 -5.40 -7.26
N PHE A 260 18.46 -5.40 -6.27
CA PHE A 260 18.77 -5.74 -4.89
C PHE A 260 17.78 -6.78 -4.36
N ARG A 261 18.27 -7.94 -3.94
CA ARG A 261 17.41 -8.99 -3.37
C ARG A 261 16.70 -8.55 -2.08
N LYS A 262 17.35 -7.70 -1.27
CA LYS A 262 16.84 -7.11 -0.03
C LYS A 262 17.30 -5.66 0.05
N PRO A 263 16.61 -4.73 -0.62
CA PRO A 263 17.06 -3.34 -0.66
C PRO A 263 16.98 -2.69 0.72
N THR A 264 17.96 -1.82 1.00
CA THR A 264 17.92 -0.90 2.14
C THR A 264 17.00 0.28 1.83
N TYR A 265 16.57 1.03 2.84
CA TYR A 265 15.80 2.26 2.66
C TYR A 265 16.54 3.27 1.77
N GLU A 266 17.84 3.40 1.93
CA GLU A 266 18.67 4.28 1.13
C GLU A 266 18.68 3.88 -0.36
N GLN A 267 18.80 2.58 -0.65
CA GLN A 267 18.73 2.07 -2.02
C GLN A 267 17.38 2.32 -2.67
N ILE A 268 16.28 2.11 -1.92
CA ILE A 268 14.93 2.43 -2.39
C ILE A 268 14.81 3.92 -2.69
N PHE A 269 15.23 4.78 -1.75
CA PHE A 269 15.20 6.23 -1.91
C PHE A 269 16.01 6.70 -3.12
N ASN A 270 17.23 6.21 -3.29
CA ASN A 270 18.07 6.56 -4.44
C ASN A 270 17.44 6.14 -5.76
N ASN A 271 16.76 4.99 -5.81
CA ASN A 271 16.04 4.56 -7.01
C ASN A 271 14.83 5.44 -7.31
N ILE A 272 14.07 5.85 -6.29
CA ILE A 272 12.97 6.82 -6.45
C ILE A 272 13.53 8.15 -6.95
N PHE A 273 14.60 8.66 -6.35
CA PHE A 273 15.24 9.90 -6.75
C PHE A 273 15.73 9.85 -8.21
N ASN A 274 16.39 8.77 -8.59
CA ASN A 274 16.87 8.57 -9.97
C ASN A 274 15.70 8.45 -10.95
N PHE A 275 14.61 7.79 -10.58
CA PHE A 275 13.41 7.70 -11.41
C PHE A 275 12.78 9.07 -11.67
N ILE A 276 12.73 9.94 -10.64
CA ILE A 276 12.20 11.29 -10.78
C ILE A 276 13.11 12.14 -11.67
N LYS A 277 14.43 12.04 -11.45
CA LYS A 277 15.43 12.88 -12.14
C LYS A 277 15.66 12.47 -13.59
N TYR A 278 15.61 11.17 -13.89
CA TYR A 278 15.94 10.64 -15.22
C TYR A 278 14.73 9.95 -15.85
N ASP A 279 14.52 10.15 -17.12
CA ASP A 279 13.39 9.57 -17.87
C ASP A 279 13.70 8.14 -18.37
N ASN A 280 14.16 7.27 -17.47
CA ASN A 280 14.69 5.94 -17.82
C ASN A 280 13.62 4.89 -18.16
N MET A 281 12.31 5.23 -18.03
CA MET A 281 11.20 4.28 -18.20
C MET A 281 10.14 4.82 -19.17
N THR A 282 10.58 5.49 -20.22
CA THR A 282 9.70 6.15 -21.21
C THR A 282 8.77 5.14 -21.91
N LYS A 283 9.26 3.92 -22.18
CA LYS A 283 8.49 2.89 -22.86
C LYS A 283 7.30 2.41 -22.02
N GLU A 284 7.51 2.13 -20.76
CA GLU A 284 6.46 1.68 -19.82
C GLU A 284 5.43 2.80 -19.58
N ILE A 285 5.88 4.05 -19.50
CA ILE A 285 5.02 5.22 -19.38
C ILE A 285 4.14 5.38 -20.63
N GLU A 286 4.73 5.26 -21.83
CA GLU A 286 3.97 5.32 -23.09
C GLU A 286 2.99 4.16 -23.22
N MET A 287 3.38 2.94 -22.80
CA MET A 287 2.46 1.80 -22.75
C MET A 287 1.29 2.08 -21.80
N PHE A 288 1.55 2.61 -20.61
CA PHE A 288 0.50 2.94 -19.65
C PHE A 288 -0.53 3.91 -20.23
N TYR A 289 -0.09 5.00 -20.85
CA TYR A 289 -0.99 5.96 -21.49
C TYR A 289 -1.68 5.41 -22.74
N GLY A 290 -1.03 4.48 -23.45
CA GLY A 290 -1.65 3.76 -24.55
C GLY A 290 -2.84 2.91 -24.09
N LEU A 291 -2.70 2.25 -22.94
CA LEU A 291 -3.76 1.47 -22.31
C LEU A 291 -4.83 2.34 -21.63
N ASN A 292 -4.48 3.55 -21.21
CA ASN A 292 -5.29 4.43 -20.38
C ASN A 292 -5.42 5.83 -21.03
N SER A 293 -5.95 5.88 -22.25
CA SER A 293 -5.99 7.11 -23.07
C SER A 293 -6.72 8.30 -22.42
N LYS A 294 -7.66 8.04 -21.48
CA LYS A 294 -8.38 9.07 -20.72
C LYS A 294 -7.46 9.93 -19.85
N PHE A 295 -6.27 9.42 -19.50
CA PHE A 295 -5.27 10.14 -18.71
C PHE A 295 -4.23 10.88 -19.55
N ASN A 296 -4.38 10.94 -20.87
CA ASN A 296 -3.44 11.64 -21.74
C ASN A 296 -3.29 13.14 -21.39
N GLU A 297 -4.30 13.76 -20.79
CA GLU A 297 -4.20 15.13 -20.25
C GLU A 297 -3.08 15.24 -19.20
N ASN A 298 -2.89 14.20 -18.39
CA ASN A 298 -1.86 14.18 -17.36
C ASN A 298 -0.43 14.12 -17.96
N LYS A 299 -0.25 13.74 -19.23
CA LYS A 299 1.08 13.77 -19.90
C LYS A 299 1.72 15.15 -19.86
N LYS A 300 0.91 16.20 -19.98
CA LYS A 300 1.39 17.59 -19.98
C LYS A 300 2.01 17.99 -18.64
N ILE A 301 1.53 17.39 -17.56
CA ILE A 301 1.96 17.65 -16.19
C ILE A 301 2.75 16.47 -15.58
N LEU A 302 3.15 15.51 -16.41
CA LEU A 302 3.86 14.30 -15.95
C LEU A 302 5.11 14.63 -15.10
N PRO A 303 5.94 15.63 -15.41
CA PRO A 303 7.04 16.01 -14.55
C PRO A 303 6.59 16.40 -13.14
N ILE A 304 5.47 17.12 -13.01
CA ILE A 304 4.90 17.50 -11.72
C ILE A 304 4.40 16.26 -10.98
N ILE A 305 3.69 15.34 -11.67
CA ILE A 305 3.18 14.11 -11.08
C ILE A 305 4.33 13.24 -10.57
N LYS A 306 5.44 13.12 -11.31
CA LYS A 306 6.65 12.41 -10.87
C LYS A 306 7.19 13.00 -9.55
N TYR A 307 7.22 14.31 -9.45
CA TYR A 307 7.66 14.95 -8.21
C TYR A 307 6.67 14.78 -7.06
N CYS A 308 5.36 14.83 -7.34
CA CYS A 308 4.32 14.54 -6.34
C CYS A 308 4.40 13.10 -5.79
N PHE A 309 4.82 12.16 -6.60
CA PHE A 309 5.03 10.78 -6.19
C PHE A 309 6.04 10.62 -5.05
N PHE A 310 7.01 11.51 -4.95
CA PHE A 310 8.07 11.43 -3.95
C PHE A 310 7.58 11.53 -2.50
N TYR A 311 6.42 12.16 -2.22
CA TYR A 311 5.89 12.26 -0.83
C TYR A 311 5.09 11.05 -0.38
N ARG A 312 4.97 10.08 -1.17
CA ARG A 312 4.16 8.94 -0.87
C ARG A 312 4.92 7.84 -0.18
#